data_82a708f119c5d6dbacec54bb7d7f5a9e
#
_entry.id   82a708f119c5d6dbacec54bb7d7f5a9e
#
_cell.length_a   1.000
_cell.length_b   1.000
_cell.length_c   1.000
_cell.angle_alpha   90.00
_cell.angle_beta   90.00
_cell.angle_gamma   90.00
#
_symmetry.space_group_name_H-M   'P 1'
#
loop_
_entity.id
_entity.type
_entity.pdbx_description
1 polymer ?
#
loop_
_entity_poly.entity_id
_entity_poly.type
_entity_poly.pdbx_seq_one_letter_code
_entity_poly.pdbx_strand_id
1 'polypeptide(L)'
;NGTVAAVAQASMPSVVAITTVSVQEIPSFFGYSSRQYKSASTGSGIIVGDNDDELLIATNNHVVDGATTLSVCFIGDDVANAETETVNAGDNGDLNVEDAVSAKIKGTDADNDLAVVAVKKSDIPEDTLNQIKIAQIGSSDDLAVGQQVVAIGNALGYGQSVTSGWISALNRTISTDDGTNSTGLIQTDAAINPGNSGGALLNMKGELIG
;
A
#
# COMPACT_ATOMS: atom_id res chain seq x y z
N ASN A 1 21.56 5.66 15.84
CA ASN A 1 20.71 4.49 15.57
C ASN A 1 19.36 4.76 16.21
N GLY A 2 18.33 4.96 15.41
CA GLY A 2 16.97 5.14 15.88
C GLY A 2 16.43 3.84 16.49
N THR A 3 15.46 3.97 17.37
CA THR A 3 14.65 2.82 17.82
C THR A 3 13.61 2.51 16.73
N VAL A 4 13.09 1.26 16.69
CA VAL A 4 11.99 0.89 15.82
C VAL A 4 10.81 1.87 15.97
N ALA A 5 10.48 2.25 17.20
CA ALA A 5 9.40 3.21 17.47
C ALA A 5 9.69 4.60 16.84
N ALA A 6 10.93 5.09 16.92
CA ALA A 6 11.29 6.37 16.33
C ALA A 6 11.24 6.34 14.79
N VAL A 7 11.71 5.25 14.17
CA VAL A 7 11.62 5.03 12.72
C VAL A 7 10.15 4.98 12.30
N ALA A 8 9.34 4.19 13.00
CA ALA A 8 7.90 4.09 12.71
C ALA A 8 7.22 5.46 12.80
N GLN A 9 7.36 6.16 13.91
CA GLN A 9 6.73 7.48 14.13
C GLN A 9 7.13 8.50 13.05
N ALA A 10 8.39 8.49 12.59
CA ALA A 10 8.87 9.40 11.57
C ALA A 10 8.33 9.06 10.15
N SER A 11 8.09 7.77 9.88
CA SER A 11 7.74 7.28 8.54
C SER A 11 6.25 7.01 8.34
N MET A 12 5.49 6.82 9.42
CA MET A 12 4.03 6.61 9.35
C MET A 12 3.29 7.67 8.53
N PRO A 13 3.63 8.97 8.57
CA PRO A 13 2.98 9.99 7.73
C PRO A 13 3.19 9.80 6.22
N SER A 14 4.11 8.95 5.80
CA SER A 14 4.33 8.63 4.39
C SER A 14 3.54 7.40 3.93
N VAL A 15 2.96 6.62 4.85
CA VAL A 15 2.26 5.36 4.54
C VAL A 15 0.77 5.62 4.44
N VAL A 16 0.16 5.13 3.36
CA VAL A 16 -1.26 5.32 3.05
C VAL A 16 -1.97 3.98 2.93
N ALA A 17 -3.29 4.00 3.11
CA ALA A 17 -4.14 2.87 2.77
C ALA A 17 -4.67 3.03 1.34
N ILE A 18 -4.71 1.93 0.60
CA ILE A 18 -5.25 1.87 -0.75
C ILE A 18 -6.46 0.96 -0.74
N THR A 19 -7.58 1.44 -1.26
CA THR A 19 -8.80 0.65 -1.47
C THR A 19 -9.09 0.56 -2.95
N THR A 20 -9.36 -0.65 -3.40
CA THR A 20 -9.73 -0.93 -4.79
C THR A 20 -11.09 -1.60 -4.85
N VAL A 21 -11.86 -1.27 -5.88
CA VAL A 21 -13.09 -1.98 -6.21
C VAL A 21 -12.95 -2.52 -7.63
N SER A 22 -13.16 -3.81 -7.78
CA SER A 22 -13.18 -4.49 -9.07
C SER A 22 -14.62 -4.93 -9.38
N VAL A 23 -15.05 -4.75 -10.62
CA VAL A 23 -16.37 -5.17 -11.10
C VAL A 23 -16.17 -6.27 -12.11
N GLN A 24 -16.68 -7.46 -11.82
CA GLN A 24 -16.70 -8.59 -12.76
C GLN A 24 -18.12 -8.82 -13.26
N GLU A 25 -18.29 -8.83 -14.58
CA GLU A 25 -19.53 -9.24 -15.21
C GLU A 25 -19.50 -10.74 -15.51
N ILE A 26 -20.40 -11.49 -14.88
CA ILE A 26 -20.58 -12.91 -15.21
C ILE A 26 -21.75 -13.02 -16.18
N PRO A 27 -21.52 -13.50 -17.43
CA PRO A 27 -22.62 -13.73 -18.36
C PRO A 27 -23.58 -14.78 -17.80
N SER A 28 -24.87 -14.48 -17.78
CA SER A 28 -25.88 -15.47 -17.45
C SER A 28 -25.97 -16.51 -18.55
N PHE A 29 -25.97 -17.79 -18.16
CA PHE A 29 -26.06 -18.92 -19.10
C PHE A 29 -27.36 -18.94 -19.95
N PHE A 30 -28.34 -18.10 -19.60
CA PHE A 30 -29.63 -17.99 -20.31
C PHE A 30 -29.85 -16.63 -21.03
N GLY A 31 -28.82 -15.82 -21.25
CA GLY A 31 -28.85 -14.78 -22.29
C GLY A 31 -29.60 -13.48 -22.00
N TYR A 32 -30.13 -13.23 -20.81
CA TYR A 32 -30.95 -12.04 -20.53
C TYR A 32 -30.55 -11.16 -19.35
N SER A 33 -29.53 -11.50 -18.57
CA SER A 33 -29.00 -10.61 -17.52
C SER A 33 -27.56 -10.97 -17.19
N SER A 34 -26.65 -10.02 -17.25
CA SER A 34 -25.34 -10.13 -16.62
C SER A 34 -25.50 -9.82 -15.13
N ARG A 35 -24.88 -10.60 -14.25
CA ARG A 35 -24.73 -10.24 -12.85
C ARG A 35 -23.37 -9.61 -12.66
N GLN A 36 -23.35 -8.40 -12.11
CA GLN A 36 -22.14 -7.72 -11.70
C GLN A 36 -21.79 -8.15 -10.28
N TYR A 37 -20.58 -8.68 -10.10
CA TYR A 37 -20.00 -8.92 -8.79
C TYR A 37 -18.96 -7.84 -8.52
N LYS A 38 -19.18 -7.08 -7.45
CA LYS A 38 -18.21 -6.11 -6.95
C LYS A 38 -17.35 -6.81 -5.90
N SER A 39 -16.04 -6.70 -6.01
CA SER A 39 -15.07 -7.15 -5.02
C SER A 39 -14.25 -5.96 -4.57
N ALA A 40 -14.17 -5.75 -3.28
CA ALA A 40 -13.30 -4.73 -2.70
C ALA A 40 -12.04 -5.39 -2.12
N SER A 41 -10.90 -4.73 -2.31
CA SER A 41 -9.62 -5.15 -1.76
C SER A 41 -8.92 -3.94 -1.13
N THR A 42 -8.09 -4.22 -0.15
CA THR A 42 -7.31 -3.19 0.55
C THR A 42 -5.84 -3.57 0.57
N GLY A 43 -4.99 -2.58 0.50
CA GLY A 43 -3.55 -2.71 0.64
C GLY A 43 -2.96 -1.42 1.18
N SER A 44 -1.66 -1.34 1.14
CA SER A 44 -0.89 -0.18 1.58
C SER A 44 -0.17 0.47 0.41
N GLY A 45 0.28 1.68 0.62
CA GLY A 45 1.18 2.40 -0.28
C GLY A 45 2.08 3.33 0.50
N ILE A 46 3.08 3.86 -0.18
CA ILE A 46 4.00 4.84 0.40
C ILE A 46 4.18 6.02 -0.54
N ILE A 47 4.11 7.24 -0.01
CA ILE A 47 4.32 8.48 -0.75
C ILE A 47 5.81 8.59 -1.08
N VAL A 48 6.16 8.53 -2.37
CA VAL A 48 7.55 8.51 -2.84
C VAL A 48 7.95 9.78 -3.56
N GLY A 49 7.00 10.64 -3.89
CA GLY A 49 7.30 11.89 -4.59
C GLY A 49 6.06 12.73 -4.82
N ASP A 50 6.28 13.85 -5.45
CA ASP A 50 5.22 14.74 -5.90
C ASP A 50 5.66 15.53 -7.13
N ASN A 51 4.69 16.09 -7.81
CA ASN A 51 4.86 17.13 -8.81
C ASN A 51 3.96 18.33 -8.44
N ASP A 52 3.83 19.32 -9.33
CA ASP A 52 3.06 20.51 -9.05
C ASP A 52 1.61 20.21 -8.67
N ASP A 53 1.00 19.19 -9.29
CA ASP A 53 -0.43 18.87 -9.20
C ASP A 53 -0.75 17.61 -8.41
N GLU A 54 0.16 16.64 -8.33
CA GLU A 54 -0.12 15.29 -7.85
C GLU A 54 0.90 14.81 -6.81
N LEU A 55 0.44 14.01 -5.85
CA LEU A 55 1.28 13.12 -5.05
C LEU A 55 1.44 11.78 -5.76
N LEU A 56 2.65 11.22 -5.71
CA LEU A 56 2.99 9.92 -6.28
C LEU A 56 3.19 8.91 -5.15
N ILE A 57 2.50 7.78 -5.28
CA ILE A 57 2.46 6.73 -4.27
C ILE A 57 2.90 5.43 -4.92
N ALA A 58 3.92 4.79 -4.37
CA ALA A 58 4.32 3.45 -4.76
C ALA A 58 3.51 2.40 -3.98
N THR A 59 3.16 1.32 -4.67
CA THR A 59 2.48 0.15 -4.09
C THR A 59 2.83 -1.09 -4.91
N ASN A 60 2.27 -2.24 -4.58
CA ASN A 60 2.40 -3.44 -5.40
C ASN A 60 1.38 -3.45 -6.55
N ASN A 61 1.77 -4.06 -7.67
CA ASN A 61 0.89 -4.24 -8.82
C ASN A 61 -0.35 -5.06 -8.44
N HIS A 62 -0.18 -6.16 -7.69
CA HIS A 62 -1.31 -7.01 -7.27
C HIS A 62 -2.34 -6.28 -6.39
N VAL A 63 -1.98 -5.15 -5.75
CA VAL A 63 -2.92 -4.34 -4.96
C VAL A 63 -3.89 -3.57 -5.87
N VAL A 64 -3.44 -3.14 -7.04
CA VAL A 64 -4.19 -2.26 -7.95
C VAL A 64 -4.66 -2.95 -9.23
N ASP A 65 -4.18 -4.16 -9.50
CA ASP A 65 -4.52 -4.90 -10.70
C ASP A 65 -6.02 -5.21 -10.78
N GLY A 66 -6.61 -4.98 -11.95
CA GLY A 66 -8.04 -5.18 -12.20
C GLY A 66 -8.96 -4.19 -11.46
N ALA A 67 -8.43 -3.16 -10.80
CA ALA A 67 -9.24 -2.17 -10.12
C ALA A 67 -10.05 -1.31 -11.11
N THR A 68 -11.36 -1.26 -10.90
CA THR A 68 -12.27 -0.34 -11.62
C THR A 68 -12.24 1.04 -10.99
N THR A 69 -12.19 1.09 -9.66
CA THR A 69 -12.02 2.32 -8.88
C THR A 69 -10.90 2.15 -7.87
N LEU A 70 -10.18 3.23 -7.63
CA LEU A 70 -9.05 3.29 -6.72
C LEU A 70 -9.16 4.52 -5.85
N SER A 71 -9.00 4.35 -4.55
CA SER A 71 -8.98 5.44 -3.59
C SER A 71 -7.87 5.27 -2.56
N VAL A 72 -7.41 6.38 -2.02
CA VAL A 72 -6.32 6.47 -1.05
C VAL A 72 -6.82 7.19 0.19
N CYS A 73 -6.54 6.60 1.37
CA CYS A 73 -6.71 7.25 2.66
C CYS A 73 -5.34 7.59 3.24
N PHE A 74 -5.18 8.87 3.58
CA PHE A 74 -3.99 9.38 4.24
C PHE A 74 -4.14 9.26 5.76
N ILE A 75 -3.01 9.34 6.47
CA ILE A 75 -3.05 9.50 7.92
C ILE A 75 -3.58 10.89 8.25
N GLY A 76 -4.66 10.92 9.03
CA GLY A 76 -5.15 12.10 9.73
C GLY A 76 -5.29 11.80 11.21
N ASP A 77 -5.48 12.81 12.04
CA ASP A 77 -5.68 12.64 13.48
C ASP A 77 -6.88 11.74 13.82
N ASP A 78 -7.87 11.68 12.95
CA ASP A 78 -9.08 10.89 13.11
C ASP A 78 -8.86 9.39 12.83
N VAL A 79 -7.87 9.03 12.00
CA VAL A 79 -7.55 7.62 11.69
C VAL A 79 -6.79 6.97 12.84
N ALA A 80 -6.03 7.75 13.63
CA ALA A 80 -5.34 7.24 14.83
C ALA A 80 -6.31 6.91 15.96
N ASN A 81 -7.53 7.45 15.93
CA ASN A 81 -8.59 7.27 16.92
C ASN A 81 -9.79 6.49 16.37
N ALA A 82 -9.75 6.00 15.15
CA ALA A 82 -10.78 5.11 14.64
C ALA A 82 -10.74 3.80 15.45
N GLU A 83 -11.32 3.83 16.60
CA GLU A 83 -11.83 2.63 17.24
C GLU A 83 -12.74 1.97 16.21
N THR A 84 -12.25 0.88 15.61
CA THR A 84 -12.98 -0.14 14.84
C THR A 84 -14.47 0.19 14.62
N GLU A 85 -14.76 1.20 13.82
CA GLU A 85 -16.03 1.18 13.14
C GLU A 85 -15.90 0.04 12.13
N THR A 86 -16.56 -1.05 12.45
CA THR A 86 -16.74 -2.18 11.54
C THR A 86 -17.03 -1.60 10.17
N VAL A 87 -16.13 -1.84 9.22
CA VAL A 87 -16.39 -1.56 7.82
C VAL A 87 -17.59 -2.44 7.46
N ASN A 88 -18.76 -1.92 7.67
CA ASN A 88 -19.98 -2.55 7.19
C ASN A 88 -19.90 -2.42 5.68
N ALA A 89 -19.54 -3.52 5.02
CA ALA A 89 -19.83 -3.65 3.61
C ALA A 89 -21.33 -3.36 3.48
N GLY A 90 -21.67 -2.16 3.00
CA GLY A 90 -23.05 -1.82 2.68
C GLY A 90 -23.59 -2.90 1.76
N ASP A 91 -24.89 -3.09 1.76
CA ASP A 91 -25.63 -4.12 1.01
C ASP A 91 -25.29 -4.12 -0.52
N ASN A 92 -24.46 -3.18 -1.00
CA ASN A 92 -23.96 -3.02 -2.36
C ASN A 92 -22.44 -3.20 -2.52
N GLY A 93 -21.69 -3.58 -1.48
CA GLY A 93 -20.23 -3.77 -1.55
C GLY A 93 -19.41 -2.48 -1.76
N ASP A 94 -20.01 -1.31 -1.55
CA ASP A 94 -19.30 -0.05 -1.54
C ASP A 94 -18.66 0.15 -0.15
N LEU A 95 -17.34 0.09 -0.10
CA LEU A 95 -16.57 0.57 1.06
C LEU A 95 -16.62 2.10 1.01
N ASN A 96 -17.56 2.67 1.75
CA ASN A 96 -17.65 4.12 1.95
C ASN A 96 -16.68 4.46 3.09
N VAL A 97 -15.48 4.89 2.74
CA VAL A 97 -14.52 5.44 3.70
C VAL A 97 -14.65 6.96 3.60
N GLU A 98 -15.14 7.58 4.65
CA GLU A 98 -15.05 9.04 4.81
C GLU A 98 -13.56 9.39 4.65
N ASP A 99 -13.22 10.44 3.92
CA ASP A 99 -11.86 10.92 3.65
C ASP A 99 -11.02 10.12 2.61
N ALA A 100 -11.61 9.16 1.90
CA ALA A 100 -10.92 8.51 0.79
C ALA A 100 -10.84 9.42 -0.44
N VAL A 101 -9.63 9.64 -0.94
CA VAL A 101 -9.37 10.48 -2.11
C VAL A 101 -9.18 9.59 -3.34
N SER A 102 -9.83 9.96 -4.45
CA SER A 102 -9.72 9.23 -5.72
C SER A 102 -8.28 9.24 -6.24
N ALA A 103 -7.81 8.10 -6.69
CA ALA A 103 -6.47 7.93 -7.26
C ALA A 103 -6.51 7.34 -8.66
N LYS A 104 -5.41 7.49 -9.39
CA LYS A 104 -5.22 6.95 -10.74
C LYS A 104 -3.92 6.19 -10.83
N ILE A 105 -3.93 5.06 -11.53
CA ILE A 105 -2.73 4.32 -11.86
C ILE A 105 -1.93 5.12 -12.90
N LYS A 106 -0.66 5.39 -12.61
CA LYS A 106 0.27 6.07 -13.52
C LYS A 106 1.13 5.08 -14.30
N GLY A 107 1.41 3.94 -13.71
CA GLY A 107 2.18 2.87 -14.33
C GLY A 107 2.22 1.64 -13.45
N THR A 108 2.47 0.51 -14.08
CA THR A 108 2.60 -0.79 -13.44
C THR A 108 3.78 -1.57 -14.03
N ASP A 109 4.39 -2.38 -13.21
CA ASP A 109 5.39 -3.37 -13.59
C ASP A 109 4.98 -4.70 -12.93
N ALA A 110 4.31 -5.55 -13.70
CA ALA A 110 3.80 -6.81 -13.21
C ALA A 110 4.92 -7.82 -12.88
N ASP A 111 6.05 -7.76 -13.60
CA ASP A 111 7.17 -8.67 -13.40
C ASP A 111 7.85 -8.44 -12.06
N ASN A 112 7.91 -7.18 -11.61
CA ASN A 112 8.47 -6.80 -10.31
C ASN A 112 7.39 -6.54 -9.25
N ASP A 113 6.12 -6.74 -9.56
CA ASP A 113 4.99 -6.47 -8.69
C ASP A 113 4.98 -5.04 -8.14
N LEU A 114 5.23 -4.06 -8.99
CA LEU A 114 5.26 -2.65 -8.65
C LEU A 114 4.16 -1.86 -9.38
N ALA A 115 3.64 -0.86 -8.72
CA ALA A 115 2.74 0.13 -9.31
C ALA A 115 3.00 1.52 -8.72
N VAL A 116 2.70 2.54 -9.50
CA VAL A 116 2.64 3.92 -9.05
C VAL A 116 1.25 4.44 -9.29
N VAL A 117 0.66 4.99 -8.25
CA VAL A 117 -0.62 5.68 -8.31
C VAL A 117 -0.44 7.15 -7.96
N ALA A 118 -1.34 7.99 -8.45
CA ALA A 118 -1.31 9.42 -8.19
C ALA A 118 -2.63 9.91 -7.63
N VAL A 119 -2.55 10.86 -6.70
CA VAL A 119 -3.66 11.60 -6.13
C VAL A 119 -3.47 13.07 -6.41
N LYS A 120 -4.52 13.76 -6.87
CA LYS A 120 -4.44 15.21 -7.06
C LYS A 120 -4.33 15.92 -5.73
N LYS A 121 -3.37 16.83 -5.57
CA LYS A 121 -3.19 17.62 -4.36
C LYS A 121 -4.41 18.46 -4.03
N SER A 122 -5.13 18.94 -5.07
CA SER A 122 -6.37 19.72 -4.92
C SER A 122 -7.51 18.95 -4.25
N ASP A 123 -7.46 17.61 -4.30
CA ASP A 123 -8.51 16.75 -3.77
C ASP A 123 -8.20 16.30 -2.32
N ILE A 124 -7.02 16.66 -1.80
CA ILE A 124 -6.57 16.33 -0.45
C ILE A 124 -6.87 17.54 0.46
N PRO A 125 -7.50 17.32 1.63
CA PRO A 125 -7.70 18.39 2.61
C PRO A 125 -6.36 19.04 3.01
N GLU A 126 -6.36 20.36 3.20
CA GLU A 126 -5.15 21.13 3.53
C GLU A 126 -4.50 20.64 4.84
N ASP A 127 -5.30 20.33 5.84
CA ASP A 127 -4.81 19.80 7.12
C ASP A 127 -4.09 18.46 6.93
N THR A 128 -4.59 17.60 6.04
CA THR A 128 -3.94 16.33 5.67
C THR A 128 -2.64 16.58 4.93
N LEU A 129 -2.62 17.50 3.95
CA LEU A 129 -1.39 17.87 3.23
C LEU A 129 -0.28 18.35 4.16
N ASN A 130 -0.64 19.05 5.24
CA ASN A 130 0.33 19.55 6.22
C ASN A 130 0.90 18.43 7.13
N GLN A 131 0.26 17.28 7.23
CA GLN A 131 0.65 16.16 8.09
C GLN A 131 1.44 15.08 7.36
N ILE A 132 1.18 14.88 6.06
CA ILE A 132 1.84 13.85 5.25
C ILE A 132 3.28 14.21 4.93
N LYS A 133 4.09 13.19 4.65
CA LYS A 133 5.50 13.33 4.28
C LYS A 133 5.81 12.47 3.07
N ILE A 134 6.73 12.94 2.26
CA ILE A 134 7.35 12.13 1.21
C ILE A 134 8.44 11.27 1.88
N ALA A 135 8.44 9.98 1.60
CA ALA A 135 9.42 9.06 2.14
C ALA A 135 10.82 9.36 1.59
N GLN A 136 11.81 9.19 2.43
CA GLN A 136 13.20 9.22 1.98
C GLN A 136 13.52 7.89 1.32
N ILE A 137 13.96 7.94 0.05
CA ILE A 137 14.35 6.75 -0.69
C ILE A 137 15.80 6.38 -0.32
N GLY A 138 16.00 5.14 0.07
CA GLY A 138 17.31 4.52 0.29
C GLY A 138 17.75 3.70 -0.91
N SER A 139 18.79 2.88 -0.71
CA SER A 139 19.29 1.95 -1.72
C SER A 139 19.22 0.52 -1.21
N SER A 140 18.62 -0.36 -2.00
CA SER A 140 18.64 -1.80 -1.71
C SER A 140 20.00 -2.45 -2.05
N ASP A 141 20.85 -1.79 -2.84
CA ASP A 141 22.17 -2.31 -3.22
C ASP A 141 23.17 -2.30 -2.05
N ASP A 142 22.93 -1.42 -1.06
CA ASP A 142 23.80 -1.27 0.11
C ASP A 142 23.38 -2.16 1.29
N LEU A 143 22.38 -3.03 1.10
CA LEU A 143 21.87 -3.89 2.15
C LEU A 143 22.80 -5.05 2.46
N ALA A 144 22.83 -5.43 3.73
CA ALA A 144 23.55 -6.60 4.21
C ALA A 144 22.65 -7.51 5.06
N VAL A 145 22.86 -8.81 4.94
CA VAL A 145 22.22 -9.80 5.83
C VAL A 145 22.55 -9.47 7.28
N GLY A 146 21.55 -9.53 8.15
CA GLY A 146 21.67 -9.15 9.56
C GLY A 146 21.42 -7.66 9.84
N GLN A 147 21.09 -6.83 8.86
CA GLN A 147 20.60 -5.47 9.10
C GLN A 147 19.16 -5.50 9.61
N GLN A 148 18.88 -4.66 10.61
CA GLN A 148 17.53 -4.49 11.12
C GLN A 148 16.67 -3.67 10.17
N VAL A 149 15.41 -4.09 10.02
CA VAL A 149 14.42 -3.44 9.16
C VAL A 149 13.10 -3.26 9.89
N VAL A 150 12.31 -2.31 9.41
CA VAL A 150 10.97 -2.00 9.91
C VAL A 150 10.01 -2.06 8.72
N ALA A 151 8.96 -2.88 8.82
CA ALA A 151 7.89 -2.91 7.85
C ALA A 151 6.67 -2.16 8.40
N ILE A 152 6.10 -1.28 7.58
CA ILE A 152 4.92 -0.49 7.94
C ILE A 152 3.87 -0.67 6.85
N GLY A 153 2.67 -1.08 7.26
CA GLY A 153 1.50 -1.11 6.42
C GLY A 153 0.35 -0.30 7.02
N ASN A 154 -0.63 -0.01 6.20
CA ASN A 154 -1.86 0.68 6.60
C ASN A 154 -3.04 0.08 5.83
N ALA A 155 -3.59 -1.03 6.33
CA ALA A 155 -4.78 -1.61 5.72
C ALA A 155 -6.03 -1.04 6.38
N LEU A 156 -6.97 -0.58 5.57
CA LEU A 156 -8.27 -0.13 6.03
C LEU A 156 -8.99 -1.20 6.86
N GLY A 157 -9.47 -0.82 8.04
CA GLY A 157 -10.11 -1.72 8.99
C GLY A 157 -9.17 -2.41 9.97
N TYR A 158 -7.85 -2.39 9.72
CA TYR A 158 -6.84 -2.94 10.64
C TYR A 158 -5.92 -1.85 11.22
N GLY A 159 -6.02 -0.61 10.69
CA GLY A 159 -5.14 0.50 11.07
C GLY A 159 -3.70 0.29 10.60
N GLN A 160 -2.82 1.18 11.07
CA GLN A 160 -1.40 1.05 10.80
C GLN A 160 -0.79 -0.08 11.63
N SER A 161 0.00 -0.92 10.97
CA SER A 161 0.77 -1.97 11.59
C SER A 161 2.27 -1.74 11.39
N VAL A 162 3.03 -1.96 12.44
CA VAL A 162 4.48 -1.87 12.43
C VAL A 162 5.04 -3.21 12.87
N THR A 163 5.87 -3.80 12.02
CA THR A 163 6.64 -4.99 12.38
C THR A 163 8.12 -4.71 12.18
N SER A 164 8.98 -5.42 12.87
CA SER A 164 10.42 -5.29 12.73
C SER A 164 11.08 -6.64 12.71
N GLY A 165 12.19 -6.73 12.05
CA GLY A 165 12.99 -7.93 11.93
C GLY A 165 14.35 -7.62 11.34
N TRP A 166 14.93 -8.59 10.68
CA TRP A 166 16.27 -8.54 10.14
C TRP A 166 16.26 -8.99 8.68
N ILE A 167 17.19 -8.53 7.89
CA ILE A 167 17.41 -9.07 6.56
C ILE A 167 18.02 -10.47 6.72
N SER A 168 17.27 -11.47 6.28
CA SER A 168 17.66 -12.88 6.37
C SER A 168 18.44 -13.34 5.12
N ALA A 169 18.10 -12.80 3.96
CA ALA A 169 18.78 -13.04 2.70
C ALA A 169 18.48 -11.92 1.69
N LEU A 170 19.33 -11.82 0.68
CA LEU A 170 19.21 -10.89 -0.44
C LEU A 170 19.21 -11.65 -1.76
N ASN A 171 18.73 -10.97 -2.82
CA ASN A 171 18.71 -11.49 -4.19
C ASN A 171 18.03 -12.85 -4.33
N ARG A 172 16.94 -13.04 -3.56
CA ARG A 172 16.14 -14.25 -3.68
C ARG A 172 15.31 -14.22 -4.95
N THR A 173 15.11 -15.41 -5.51
CA THR A 173 14.19 -15.64 -6.63
C THR A 173 13.08 -16.56 -6.16
N ILE A 174 11.84 -16.17 -6.43
CA ILE A 174 10.65 -17.01 -6.20
C ILE A 174 10.05 -17.29 -7.57
N SER A 175 9.85 -18.55 -7.86
CA SER A 175 9.09 -19.00 -9.04
C SER A 175 7.68 -19.35 -8.59
N THR A 176 6.71 -18.77 -9.27
CA THR A 176 5.29 -19.06 -9.05
C THR A 176 4.83 -20.18 -9.99
N ASP A 177 3.74 -20.85 -9.65
CA ASP A 177 3.21 -22.01 -10.40
C ASP A 177 2.77 -21.63 -11.83
N ASP A 178 2.52 -20.36 -12.10
CA ASP A 178 2.20 -19.81 -13.44
C ASP A 178 3.44 -19.56 -14.31
N GLY A 179 4.65 -19.84 -13.79
CA GLY A 179 5.93 -19.66 -14.49
C GLY A 179 6.51 -18.27 -14.40
N THR A 180 5.91 -17.36 -13.63
CA THR A 180 6.48 -16.04 -13.35
C THR A 180 7.61 -16.16 -12.33
N ASN A 181 8.70 -15.44 -12.56
CA ASN A 181 9.84 -15.41 -11.63
C ASN A 181 10.01 -14.00 -11.09
N SER A 182 9.85 -13.84 -9.79
CA SER A 182 10.24 -12.61 -9.10
C SER A 182 11.68 -12.74 -8.61
N THR A 183 12.54 -11.80 -9.01
CA THR A 183 13.98 -11.83 -8.71
C THR A 183 14.39 -10.63 -7.88
N GLY A 184 15.58 -10.67 -7.28
CA GLY A 184 16.11 -9.55 -6.50
C GLY A 184 15.39 -9.32 -5.17
N LEU A 185 14.66 -10.31 -4.67
CA LEU A 185 13.83 -10.16 -3.49
C LEU A 185 14.68 -10.08 -2.21
N ILE A 186 14.21 -9.24 -1.29
CA ILE A 186 14.73 -9.14 0.08
C ILE A 186 13.92 -10.10 0.95
N GLN A 187 14.61 -11.01 1.64
CA GLN A 187 13.99 -11.87 2.64
C GLN A 187 14.18 -11.28 4.03
N THR A 188 13.10 -11.22 4.80
CA THR A 188 13.12 -10.75 6.21
C THR A 188 12.28 -11.68 7.08
N ASP A 189 12.58 -11.70 8.38
CA ASP A 189 11.76 -12.33 9.42
C ASP A 189 10.77 -11.34 10.08
N ALA A 190 10.76 -10.07 9.66
CA ALA A 190 9.67 -9.16 9.98
C ALA A 190 8.35 -9.75 9.50
N ALA A 191 7.31 -9.71 10.33
CA ALA A 191 6.02 -10.28 9.97
C ALA A 191 5.40 -9.53 8.78
N ILE A 192 5.23 -10.24 7.66
CA ILE A 192 4.54 -9.76 6.47
C ILE A 192 3.19 -10.48 6.42
N ASN A 193 2.11 -9.72 6.47
CA ASN A 193 0.74 -10.21 6.55
C ASN A 193 -0.14 -9.50 5.52
N PRO A 194 -1.32 -10.03 5.19
CA PRO A 194 -2.33 -9.29 4.45
C PRO A 194 -2.60 -7.94 5.11
N GLY A 195 -2.48 -6.86 4.34
CA GLY A 195 -2.66 -5.48 4.83
C GLY A 195 -1.37 -4.66 4.86
N ASN A 196 -0.18 -5.25 5.00
CA ASN A 196 1.06 -4.52 4.76
C ASN A 196 1.60 -4.66 3.32
N SER A 197 0.93 -5.45 2.46
CA SER A 197 1.23 -5.51 1.02
C SER A 197 1.17 -4.12 0.37
N GLY A 198 2.22 -3.74 -0.34
CA GLY A 198 2.39 -2.40 -0.91
C GLY A 198 2.88 -1.35 0.08
N GLY A 199 3.05 -1.70 1.36
CA GLY A 199 3.64 -0.85 2.39
C GLY A 199 5.15 -0.76 2.29
N ALA A 200 5.74 -0.07 3.26
CA ALA A 200 7.15 0.26 3.26
C ALA A 200 8.00 -0.76 4.01
N LEU A 201 9.13 -1.16 3.43
CA LEU A 201 10.26 -1.74 4.16
C LEU A 201 11.33 -0.65 4.34
N LEU A 202 11.69 -0.38 5.58
CA LEU A 202 12.57 0.72 5.96
C LEU A 202 13.83 0.18 6.67
N ASN A 203 14.95 0.86 6.44
CA ASN A 203 16.12 0.66 7.28
C ASN A 203 16.02 1.46 8.60
N MET A 204 16.99 1.31 9.50
CA MET A 204 17.00 2.00 10.80
C MET A 204 17.31 3.50 10.74
N LYS A 205 17.49 4.06 9.54
CA LYS A 205 17.54 5.51 9.30
C LYS A 205 16.17 6.05 8.86
N GLY A 206 15.19 5.17 8.60
CA GLY A 206 13.88 5.53 8.06
C GLY A 206 13.86 5.70 6.54
N GLU A 207 14.87 5.19 5.84
CA GLU A 207 14.94 5.20 4.39
C GLU A 207 14.21 3.99 3.81
N LEU A 208 13.40 4.21 2.76
CA LEU A 208 12.69 3.16 2.02
C LEU A 208 13.68 2.32 1.21
N ILE A 209 13.70 1.02 1.47
CA ILE A 209 14.61 0.05 0.84
C ILE A 209 13.90 -1.09 0.12
N GLY A 210 12.57 -1.19 0.26
CA GLY A 210 11.77 -2.22 -0.38
C GLY A 210 10.27 -2.03 -0.17
#